data_c87616c9eb43cde3191cd0beb7dd8582
#
_entry.id   c87616c9eb43cde3191cd0beb7dd8582
#
_cell.length_a   1.000
_cell.length_b   1.000
_cell.length_c   1.000
_cell.angle_alpha   90.00
_cell.angle_beta   90.00
_cell.angle_gamma   90.00
#
_symmetry.space_group_name_H-M   'P 1'
#
loop_
_entity.id
_entity.type
_entity.pdbx_description
1 polymer ?
#
loop_
_entity_poly.entity_id
_entity_poly.type
_entity_poly.pdbx_seq_one_letter_code
_entity_poly.pdbx_strand_id
1 'polypeptide(L)'
;SIGTALLCHGDQLCLDDTDYQAFRSLVRAKDWQQAFLLRSLDDRMAQARALRSQSEHEKQLKEPEIMDIQLQAAMEALDTHDCDLLIHGHTHRPGCDALPDGRARWVLPDWAAPPSGRGGGLLIDPRGVVVQPLF
;
A
#
# COMPACT_ATOMS: atom_id res chain seq x y z
N SER A 1 -9.07 -20.57 -13.33
CA SER A 1 -7.66 -20.13 -13.39
C SER A 1 -7.60 -18.70 -12.86
N ILE A 2 -6.62 -18.41 -12.05
CA ILE A 2 -6.30 -17.04 -11.69
C ILE A 2 -5.77 -16.39 -12.97
N GLY A 3 -6.43 -15.34 -13.44
CA GLY A 3 -5.99 -14.58 -14.60
C GLY A 3 -4.71 -13.80 -14.31
N THR A 4 -4.56 -12.64 -14.92
CA THR A 4 -3.41 -11.74 -14.71
C THR A 4 -3.60 -10.94 -13.43
N ALA A 5 -2.55 -10.84 -12.60
CA ALA A 5 -2.58 -10.09 -11.34
C ALA A 5 -1.76 -8.79 -11.43
N LEU A 6 -2.36 -7.68 -10.99
CA LEU A 6 -1.67 -6.42 -10.76
C LEU A 6 -1.16 -6.38 -9.31
N LEU A 7 0.17 -6.31 -9.16
CA LEU A 7 0.81 -6.13 -7.87
C LEU A 7 1.26 -4.68 -7.70
N CYS A 8 0.79 -4.02 -6.66
CA CYS A 8 1.22 -2.66 -6.37
C CYS A 8 1.32 -2.41 -4.85
N HIS A 9 1.91 -1.28 -4.46
CA HIS A 9 1.91 -0.90 -3.05
C HIS A 9 0.49 -0.54 -2.56
N GLY A 10 -0.32 0.11 -3.39
CA GLY A 10 -1.69 0.50 -3.07
C GLY A 10 -1.85 1.98 -2.71
N ASP A 11 -0.77 2.64 -2.30
CA ASP A 11 -0.77 4.04 -1.87
C ASP A 11 -1.30 5.02 -2.94
N GLN A 12 -1.07 4.71 -4.21
CA GLN A 12 -1.57 5.53 -5.32
C GLN A 12 -3.08 5.45 -5.53
N LEU A 13 -3.74 4.48 -4.91
CA LEU A 13 -5.18 4.25 -5.05
C LEU A 13 -5.99 4.88 -3.91
N CYS A 14 -5.33 5.40 -2.86
CA CYS A 14 -5.96 6.08 -1.71
C CYS A 14 -6.18 7.55 -2.06
N LEU A 15 -7.06 7.83 -3.03
CA LEU A 15 -7.21 9.18 -3.60
C LEU A 15 -7.91 10.17 -2.65
N ASP A 16 -8.68 9.67 -1.68
CA ASP A 16 -9.38 10.50 -0.69
C ASP A 16 -8.42 11.09 0.35
N ASP A 17 -7.27 10.45 0.57
CA ASP A 17 -6.22 11.00 1.43
C ASP A 17 -5.36 12.02 0.67
N THR A 18 -5.95 13.20 0.42
CA THR A 18 -5.35 14.27 -0.38
C THR A 18 -4.02 14.76 0.18
N ASP A 19 -3.88 14.83 1.50
CA ASP A 19 -2.63 15.24 2.16
C ASP A 19 -1.53 14.23 1.91
N TYR A 20 -1.87 12.94 2.03
CA TYR A 20 -0.93 11.87 1.71
C TYR A 20 -0.54 11.89 0.23
N GLN A 21 -1.49 12.11 -0.70
CA GLN A 21 -1.19 12.18 -2.12
C GLN A 21 -0.28 13.37 -2.46
N ALA A 22 -0.46 14.53 -1.80
CA ALA A 22 0.43 15.66 -1.95
C ALA A 22 1.85 15.34 -1.44
N PHE A 23 1.96 14.75 -0.25
CA PHE A 23 3.22 14.27 0.30
C PHE A 23 3.89 13.23 -0.61
N ARG A 24 3.12 12.25 -1.09
CA ARG A 24 3.59 11.21 -2.01
C ARG A 24 4.18 11.82 -3.29
N SER A 25 3.49 12.77 -3.88
CA SER A 25 3.94 13.46 -5.09
C SER A 25 5.25 14.22 -4.85
N LEU A 26 5.37 14.89 -3.70
CA LEU A 26 6.58 15.61 -3.31
C LEU A 26 7.78 14.68 -3.19
N VAL A 27 7.67 13.62 -2.38
CA VAL A 27 8.83 12.73 -2.09
C VAL A 27 9.22 11.83 -3.26
N ARG A 28 8.34 11.66 -4.24
CA ARG A 28 8.61 10.92 -5.48
C ARG A 28 9.12 11.80 -6.60
N ALA A 29 9.12 13.13 -6.44
CA ALA A 29 9.73 14.05 -7.41
C ALA A 29 11.24 13.81 -7.49
N LYS A 30 11.77 13.77 -8.71
CA LYS A 30 13.21 13.50 -8.95
C LYS A 30 14.11 14.50 -8.23
N ASP A 31 13.75 15.77 -8.29
CA ASP A 31 14.56 16.83 -7.66
C ASP A 31 14.60 16.69 -6.13
N TRP A 32 13.46 16.33 -5.52
CA TRP A 32 13.41 16.06 -4.09
C TRP A 32 14.28 14.86 -3.71
N GLN A 33 14.21 13.77 -4.48
CA GLN A 33 14.98 12.57 -4.24
C GLN A 33 16.48 12.82 -4.39
N GLN A 34 16.89 13.57 -5.41
CA GLN A 34 18.29 13.96 -5.61
C GLN A 34 18.80 14.83 -4.44
N ALA A 35 18.03 15.85 -4.06
CA ALA A 35 18.40 16.70 -2.93
C ALA A 35 18.49 15.93 -1.61
N PHE A 36 17.57 14.98 -1.38
CA PHE A 36 17.61 14.09 -0.22
C PHE A 36 18.85 13.19 -0.22
N LEU A 37 19.21 12.60 -1.35
CA LEU A 37 20.35 11.68 -1.48
C LEU A 37 21.71 12.39 -1.34
N LEU A 38 21.78 13.69 -1.65
CA LEU A 38 22.99 14.50 -1.46
C LEU A 38 23.28 14.86 0.01
N ARG A 39 22.32 14.66 0.92
CA ARG A 39 22.52 14.91 2.35
C ARG A 39 23.38 13.82 2.99
N SER A 40 23.96 14.15 4.14
CA SER A 40 24.65 13.15 4.97
C SER A 40 23.69 12.01 5.40
N LEU A 41 24.26 10.85 5.73
CA LEU A 41 23.44 9.72 6.21
C LEU A 41 22.65 10.08 7.48
N ASP A 42 23.30 10.81 8.41
CA ASP A 42 22.67 11.24 9.66
C ASP A 42 21.48 12.18 9.42
N ASP A 43 21.63 13.14 8.50
CA ASP A 43 20.53 14.05 8.12
C ASP A 43 19.38 13.31 7.47
N ARG A 44 19.68 12.34 6.57
CA ARG A 44 18.65 11.50 5.95
C ARG A 44 17.90 10.66 6.99
N MET A 45 18.61 10.07 7.94
CA MET A 45 18.01 9.30 9.03
C MET A 45 17.13 10.19 9.93
N ALA A 46 17.62 11.38 10.29
CA ALA A 46 16.86 12.34 11.09
C ALA A 46 15.57 12.77 10.36
N GLN A 47 15.67 13.11 9.09
CA GLN A 47 14.51 13.48 8.27
C GLN A 47 13.52 12.32 8.11
N ALA A 48 13.98 11.11 7.85
CA ALA A 48 13.11 9.94 7.72
C ALA A 48 12.34 9.65 9.03
N ARG A 49 13.00 9.80 10.18
CA ARG A 49 12.34 9.65 11.50
C ARG A 49 11.29 10.72 11.71
N ALA A 50 11.58 11.98 11.37
CA ALA A 50 10.62 13.08 11.49
C ALA A 50 9.38 12.85 10.61
N LEU A 51 9.56 12.48 9.34
CA LEU A 51 8.48 12.18 8.41
C LEU A 51 7.63 10.99 8.89
N ARG A 52 8.28 9.94 9.43
CA ARG A 52 7.56 8.80 9.98
C ARG A 52 6.72 9.19 11.20
N SER A 53 7.28 9.96 12.13
CA SER A 53 6.56 10.44 13.31
C SER A 53 5.36 11.30 12.93
N GLN A 54 5.52 12.19 11.96
CA GLN A 54 4.42 12.99 11.43
C GLN A 54 3.33 12.12 10.81
N SER A 55 3.70 11.15 9.96
CA SER A 55 2.76 10.23 9.33
C SER A 55 1.97 9.41 10.35
N GLU A 56 2.62 8.91 11.41
CA GLU A 56 1.92 8.18 12.47
C GLU A 56 0.93 9.08 13.24
N HIS A 57 1.29 10.32 13.48
CA HIS A 57 0.39 11.29 14.11
C HIS A 57 -0.83 11.60 13.24
N GLU A 58 -0.61 11.86 11.94
CA GLU A 58 -1.68 12.15 10.98
C GLU A 58 -2.66 10.97 10.83
N LYS A 59 -2.16 9.73 10.82
CA LYS A 59 -2.99 8.52 10.78
C LYS A 59 -3.96 8.40 11.96
N GLN A 60 -3.57 8.88 13.14
CA GLN A 60 -4.43 8.85 14.32
C GLN A 60 -5.58 9.85 14.24
N LEU A 61 -5.48 10.87 13.41
CA LEU A 61 -6.47 11.94 13.23
C LEU A 61 -7.44 11.69 12.07
N LYS A 62 -7.12 10.73 11.18
CA LYS A 62 -7.90 10.47 9.97
C LYS A 62 -8.90 9.35 10.19
N GLU A 63 -10.09 9.52 9.61
CA GLU A 63 -11.06 8.44 9.51
C GLU A 63 -10.48 7.29 8.67
N PRO A 64 -10.71 6.05 9.11
CA PRO A 64 -10.16 4.88 8.44
C PRO A 64 -10.51 4.78 6.95
N GLU A 65 -11.71 5.22 6.56
CA GLU A 65 -12.22 5.15 5.20
C GLU A 65 -11.40 6.01 4.23
N ILE A 66 -10.91 7.17 4.68
CA ILE A 66 -10.07 8.09 3.88
C ILE A 66 -8.74 7.44 3.50
N MET A 67 -8.24 6.55 4.37
CA MET A 67 -6.97 5.85 4.18
C MET A 67 -7.10 4.56 3.37
N ASP A 68 -8.30 4.15 2.97
CA ASP A 68 -8.50 2.98 2.10
C ASP A 68 -8.37 3.36 0.62
N ILE A 69 -8.26 2.35 -0.22
CA ILE A 69 -8.23 2.57 -1.67
C ILE A 69 -9.62 2.96 -2.18
N GLN A 70 -9.68 3.82 -3.16
CA GLN A 70 -10.91 4.04 -3.93
C GLN A 70 -11.17 2.87 -4.87
N LEU A 71 -12.35 2.26 -4.77
CA LEU A 71 -12.70 1.09 -5.57
C LEU A 71 -12.71 1.39 -7.07
N GLN A 72 -13.16 2.59 -7.45
CA GLN A 72 -13.13 3.04 -8.84
C GLN A 72 -11.70 3.12 -9.38
N ALA A 73 -10.76 3.71 -8.61
CA ALA A 73 -9.35 3.77 -8.99
C ALA A 73 -8.71 2.38 -9.11
N ALA A 74 -9.14 1.44 -8.26
CA ALA A 74 -8.69 0.05 -8.35
C ALA A 74 -9.15 -0.62 -9.65
N MET A 75 -10.42 -0.45 -10.03
CA MET A 75 -10.96 -0.98 -11.29
C MET A 75 -10.27 -0.36 -12.51
N GLU A 76 -10.07 0.95 -12.53
CA GLU A 76 -9.35 1.66 -13.60
C GLU A 76 -7.89 1.20 -13.73
N ALA A 77 -7.23 0.93 -12.60
CA ALA A 77 -5.87 0.39 -12.62
C ALA A 77 -5.83 -1.03 -13.21
N LEU A 78 -6.81 -1.87 -12.86
CA LEU A 78 -6.93 -3.22 -13.43
C LEU A 78 -7.23 -3.16 -14.94
N ASP A 79 -8.10 -2.27 -15.39
CA ASP A 79 -8.41 -2.08 -16.81
C ASP A 79 -7.17 -1.60 -17.58
N THR A 80 -6.43 -0.62 -17.02
CA THR A 80 -5.23 -0.06 -17.65
C THR A 80 -4.16 -1.14 -17.88
N HIS A 81 -4.07 -2.12 -16.99
CA HIS A 81 -3.06 -3.17 -17.03
C HIS A 81 -3.58 -4.52 -17.54
N ASP A 82 -4.84 -4.59 -17.99
CA ASP A 82 -5.51 -5.82 -18.44
C ASP A 82 -5.36 -6.96 -17.41
N CYS A 83 -5.76 -6.67 -16.16
CA CYS A 83 -5.62 -7.58 -15.02
C CYS A 83 -6.97 -7.94 -14.40
N ASP A 84 -7.06 -9.18 -13.89
CA ASP A 84 -8.26 -9.74 -13.26
C ASP A 84 -8.23 -9.68 -11.73
N LEU A 85 -7.05 -9.46 -11.16
CA LEU A 85 -6.80 -9.54 -9.73
C LEU A 85 -5.91 -8.38 -9.27
N LEU A 86 -6.33 -7.68 -8.21
CA LEU A 86 -5.50 -6.68 -7.53
C LEU A 86 -4.90 -7.28 -6.26
N ILE A 87 -3.58 -7.15 -6.11
CA ILE A 87 -2.87 -7.48 -4.86
C ILE A 87 -2.10 -6.25 -4.41
N HIS A 88 -2.39 -5.78 -3.20
CA HIS A 88 -1.73 -4.59 -2.67
C HIS A 88 -1.50 -4.66 -1.15
N GLY A 89 -0.72 -3.75 -0.63
CA GLY A 89 -0.47 -3.53 0.80
C GLY A 89 -1.03 -2.19 1.27
N HIS A 90 -0.22 -1.41 1.95
CA HIS A 90 -0.42 -0.02 2.38
C HIS A 90 -1.52 0.19 3.43
N THR A 91 -2.73 -0.29 3.21
CA THR A 91 -3.88 -0.05 4.10
C THR A 91 -3.80 -0.82 5.42
N HIS A 92 -2.95 -1.84 5.51
CA HIS A 92 -2.79 -2.73 6.66
C HIS A 92 -4.11 -3.40 7.09
N ARG A 93 -4.97 -3.71 6.13
CA ARG A 93 -6.27 -4.37 6.33
C ARG A 93 -6.29 -5.68 5.54
N PRO A 94 -5.55 -6.71 6.01
CA PRO A 94 -5.43 -7.96 5.26
C PRO A 94 -6.79 -8.62 5.05
N GLY A 95 -7.03 -9.06 3.84
CA GLY A 95 -8.28 -9.69 3.46
C GLY A 95 -8.43 -9.88 1.96
N CYS A 96 -9.57 -10.42 1.59
CA CYS A 96 -9.99 -10.56 0.21
C CYS A 96 -11.41 -10.02 0.05
N ASP A 97 -11.58 -9.09 -0.86
CA ASP A 97 -12.87 -8.48 -1.17
C ASP A 97 -13.15 -8.59 -2.67
N ALA A 98 -14.44 -8.64 -3.04
CA ALA A 98 -14.85 -8.47 -4.42
C ALA A 98 -14.96 -6.96 -4.74
N LEU A 99 -14.44 -6.56 -5.89
CA LEU A 99 -14.68 -5.24 -6.46
C LEU A 99 -16.11 -5.18 -7.05
N PRO A 100 -16.68 -3.97 -7.27
CA PRO A 100 -18.02 -3.82 -7.81
C PRO A 100 -18.26 -4.52 -9.16
N ASP A 101 -17.23 -4.71 -9.95
CA ASP A 101 -17.26 -5.42 -11.23
C ASP A 101 -17.03 -6.94 -11.12
N GLY A 102 -16.89 -7.46 -9.90
CA GLY A 102 -16.73 -8.87 -9.60
C GLY A 102 -15.27 -9.37 -9.61
N ARG A 103 -14.30 -8.53 -9.99
CA ARG A 103 -12.88 -8.88 -9.86
C ARG A 103 -12.47 -8.92 -8.39
N ALA A 104 -11.38 -9.63 -8.08
CA ALA A 104 -10.93 -9.79 -6.70
C ALA A 104 -9.85 -8.76 -6.32
N ARG A 105 -9.90 -8.32 -5.06
CA ARG A 105 -8.88 -7.51 -4.41
C ARG A 105 -8.33 -8.29 -3.21
N TRP A 106 -7.02 -8.43 -3.13
CA TRP A 106 -6.30 -8.99 -1.98
C TRP A 106 -5.43 -7.94 -1.33
N VAL A 107 -5.53 -7.82 -0.01
CA VAL A 107 -4.66 -6.95 0.78
C VAL A 107 -3.68 -7.80 1.57
N LEU A 108 -2.39 -7.50 1.40
CA LEU A 108 -1.31 -8.20 2.09
C LEU A 108 -1.34 -7.94 3.60
N PRO A 109 -0.99 -8.94 4.42
CA PRO A 109 -0.76 -8.75 5.85
C PRO A 109 0.34 -7.73 6.10
N ASP A 110 0.17 -6.92 7.14
CA ASP A 110 1.24 -6.08 7.66
C ASP A 110 2.23 -6.91 8.49
N TRP A 111 3.43 -6.37 8.63
CA TRP A 111 4.50 -7.00 9.39
C TRP A 111 4.80 -6.22 10.64
N ALA A 112 4.83 -6.90 11.79
CA ALA A 112 5.24 -6.32 13.06
C ALA A 112 6.26 -7.23 13.76
N ALA A 113 7.30 -6.60 14.30
CA ALA A 113 8.34 -7.30 15.04
C ALA A 113 7.79 -7.94 16.35
N PRO A 114 8.43 -8.98 16.88
CA PRO A 114 8.11 -9.50 18.20
C PRO A 114 8.10 -8.38 19.27
N PRO A 115 7.25 -8.50 20.32
CA PRO A 115 6.48 -9.68 20.71
C PRO A 115 5.11 -9.82 20.01
N SER A 116 4.63 -8.81 19.29
CA SER A 116 3.32 -8.89 18.63
C SER A 116 3.26 -9.86 17.43
N GLY A 117 4.40 -10.23 16.88
CA GLY A 117 4.61 -11.27 15.88
C GLY A 117 3.50 -11.38 14.82
N ARG A 118 3.29 -10.32 14.00
CA ARG A 118 2.37 -10.39 12.85
C ARG A 118 3.18 -10.44 11.57
N GLY A 119 2.71 -11.22 10.64
CA GLY A 119 3.29 -11.28 9.32
C GLY A 119 2.71 -12.42 8.51
N GLY A 120 2.85 -12.32 7.21
CA GLY A 120 2.37 -13.35 6.31
C GLY A 120 2.62 -12.95 4.87
N GLY A 121 2.21 -13.83 3.98
CA GLY A 121 2.25 -13.63 2.55
C GLY A 121 1.01 -14.21 1.90
N LEU A 122 0.93 -14.04 0.58
CA LEU A 122 -0.04 -14.73 -0.26
C LEU A 122 0.69 -15.82 -1.06
N LEU A 123 0.22 -17.04 -0.97
CA LEU A 123 0.60 -18.10 -1.88
C LEU A 123 -0.39 -18.11 -3.04
N ILE A 124 0.12 -17.97 -4.23
CA ILE A 124 -0.67 -17.99 -5.47
C ILE A 124 -0.30 -19.23 -6.26
N ASP A 125 -1.26 -20.10 -6.51
CA ASP A 125 -1.08 -21.28 -7.34
C ASP A 125 -2.29 -21.45 -8.30
N PRO A 126 -2.26 -22.40 -9.25
CA PRO A 126 -3.38 -22.61 -10.18
C PRO A 126 -4.74 -22.91 -9.53
N ARG A 127 -4.78 -23.23 -8.23
CA ARG A 127 -6.00 -23.52 -7.49
C ARG A 127 -6.60 -22.28 -6.84
N GLY A 128 -5.79 -21.25 -6.61
CA GLY A 128 -6.28 -20.02 -6.00
C GLY A 128 -5.21 -19.21 -5.28
N VAL A 129 -5.68 -18.24 -4.48
CA VAL A 129 -4.87 -17.41 -3.59
C VAL A 129 -5.16 -17.82 -2.15
N VAL A 130 -4.13 -18.05 -1.37
CA VAL A 130 -4.24 -18.46 0.03
C VAL A 130 -3.33 -17.57 0.89
N VAL A 131 -3.86 -17.10 2.01
CA VAL A 131 -3.04 -16.40 3.03
C VAL A 131 -2.16 -17.43 3.72
N GLN A 132 -0.86 -17.17 3.74
CA GLN A 132 0.13 -17.97 4.46
C GLN A 132 0.64 -17.18 5.68
N PRO A 133 0.17 -17.47 6.89
CA PRO A 133 0.76 -16.88 8.10
C PRO A 133 2.20 -17.40 8.27
N LEU A 134 3.09 -16.56 8.79
CA LEU A 134 4.48 -16.90 9.08
C LEU A 134 4.75 -17.11 10.57
N PHE A 135 3.76 -16.85 11.41
CA PHE A 135 3.80 -17.02 12.86
C PHE A 135 2.50 -17.61 13.38
#